data_d74a1459029588fb440819374537af06
#
_entry.id   d74a1459029588fb440819374537af06
#
_cell.length_a   1.000
_cell.length_b   1.000
_cell.length_c   1.000
_cell.angle_alpha   90.00
_cell.angle_beta   90.00
_cell.angle_gamma   90.00
#
_symmetry.space_group_name_H-M   'P 1'
#
loop_
_entity.id
_entity.type
_entity.pdbx_description
1 polymer ?
#
loop_
_entity_poly.entity_id
_entity_poly.type
_entity_poly.pdbx_seq_one_letter_code
_entity_poly.pdbx_strand_id
1 'polypeptide(L)'
;YNKRTENGIDRLELENEMNQLVLEVGERIPRYGEMSHVAMGTTAAVLLMAEGKYHILNVGDSRVYKLNETGLNQLTKDQTFVQKEMDQGRMTPEEAKVHPQRNVLLQCVGASEIIIPEFSHGEYKTGEVYMVCSDGFRHVIAKEEFEKLMEPKKMDKEKALKDAAVYCTELNKSRQEKDNISVILLKVC
;
A
#
# COMPACT_ATOMS: atom_id res chain seq x y z
N TYR A 1 -6.92 -21.74 -6.46
CA TYR A 1 -8.16 -20.94 -6.22
C TYR A 1 -9.41 -21.80 -5.94
N ASN A 2 -9.29 -23.01 -5.37
CA ASN A 2 -10.43 -23.88 -5.14
C ASN A 2 -10.49 -24.44 -3.71
N LYS A 3 -10.01 -23.67 -2.72
CA LYS A 3 -10.18 -24.03 -1.31
C LYS A 3 -11.17 -23.09 -0.63
N ARG A 4 -12.43 -23.10 -1.09
CA ARG A 4 -13.54 -22.63 -0.26
C ARG A 4 -13.83 -23.76 0.73
N THR A 5 -13.58 -23.51 2.00
CA THR A 5 -14.22 -24.32 3.04
C THR A 5 -15.71 -24.04 3.03
N GLU A 6 -16.56 -24.95 3.49
CA GLU A 6 -18.02 -24.71 3.63
C GLU A 6 -18.35 -23.47 4.48
N ASN A 7 -17.36 -22.94 5.22
CA ASN A 7 -17.47 -21.79 6.12
C ASN A 7 -16.80 -20.50 5.60
N GLY A 8 -16.47 -20.42 4.29
CA GLY A 8 -15.81 -19.26 3.70
C GLY A 8 -14.27 -19.33 3.73
N ILE A 9 -13.60 -18.17 3.52
CA ILE A 9 -12.14 -18.07 3.48
C ILE A 9 -11.59 -18.10 4.92
N ASP A 10 -10.74 -19.10 5.23
CA ASP A 10 -9.98 -19.10 6.48
C ASP A 10 -8.88 -18.03 6.41
N ARG A 11 -8.93 -17.08 7.34
CA ARG A 11 -7.99 -15.96 7.38
C ARG A 11 -6.54 -16.41 7.58
N LEU A 12 -6.30 -17.34 8.50
CA LEU A 12 -4.93 -17.77 8.82
C LEU A 12 -4.32 -18.55 7.66
N GLU A 13 -5.11 -19.41 6.99
CA GLU A 13 -4.66 -20.10 5.80
C GLU A 13 -4.32 -19.12 4.68
N LEU A 14 -5.17 -18.10 4.46
CA LEU A 14 -4.92 -17.06 3.47
C LEU A 14 -3.66 -16.25 3.77
N GLU A 15 -3.49 -15.77 5.01
CA GLU A 15 -2.31 -15.02 5.42
C GLU A 15 -1.03 -15.85 5.26
N ASN A 16 -1.08 -17.15 5.57
CA ASN A 16 0.04 -18.07 5.33
C ASN A 16 0.35 -18.23 3.84
N GLU A 17 -0.64 -18.40 2.98
CA GLU A 17 -0.44 -18.48 1.53
C GLU A 17 0.16 -17.17 0.97
N MET A 18 -0.38 -16.02 1.38
CA MET A 18 0.17 -14.71 0.98
C MET A 18 1.62 -14.54 1.44
N ASN A 19 1.93 -14.95 2.67
CA ASN A 19 3.29 -14.92 3.19
C ASN A 19 4.24 -15.79 2.37
N GLN A 20 3.86 -17.03 2.07
CA GLN A 20 4.66 -17.93 1.25
C GLN A 20 4.94 -17.36 -0.13
N LEU A 21 3.93 -16.79 -0.80
CA LEU A 21 4.10 -16.14 -2.10
C LEU A 21 5.10 -14.99 -2.07
N VAL A 22 5.07 -14.16 -1.03
CA VAL A 22 6.03 -13.05 -0.89
C VAL A 22 7.45 -13.56 -0.65
N LEU A 23 7.62 -14.62 0.15
CA LEU A 23 8.92 -15.24 0.39
C LEU A 23 9.48 -15.87 -0.89
N GLU A 24 8.66 -16.60 -1.66
CA GLU A 24 9.07 -17.16 -2.95
C GLU A 24 9.50 -16.09 -3.95
N VAL A 25 8.77 -14.97 -4.03
CA VAL A 25 9.16 -13.82 -4.86
C VAL A 25 10.47 -13.22 -4.33
N GLY A 26 10.61 -13.11 -3.01
CA GLY A 26 11.82 -12.63 -2.35
C GLY A 26 13.07 -13.42 -2.70
N GLU A 27 12.96 -14.73 -2.87
CA GLU A 27 14.07 -15.59 -3.31
C GLU A 27 14.39 -15.45 -4.81
N ARG A 28 13.43 -15.07 -5.64
CA ARG A 28 13.60 -14.95 -7.10
C ARG A 28 14.25 -13.64 -7.51
N ILE A 29 13.96 -12.55 -6.82
CA ILE A 29 14.48 -11.21 -7.16
C ILE A 29 16.00 -11.15 -7.11
N PRO A 30 16.70 -11.62 -6.04
CA PRO A 30 18.16 -11.63 -6.00
C PRO A 30 18.80 -12.41 -7.15
N ARG A 31 18.23 -13.57 -7.50
CA ARG A 31 18.75 -14.40 -8.62
C ARG A 31 18.72 -13.63 -9.95
N TYR A 32 17.66 -12.85 -10.17
CA TYR A 32 17.58 -12.00 -11.35
C TYR A 32 18.56 -10.83 -11.27
N GLY A 33 18.73 -10.23 -10.09
CA GLY A 33 19.70 -9.18 -9.82
C GLY A 33 21.14 -9.61 -10.07
N GLU A 34 21.53 -10.82 -9.62
CA GLU A 34 22.84 -11.42 -9.86
C GLU A 34 23.15 -11.56 -11.36
N MET A 35 22.16 -12.02 -12.16
CA MET A 35 22.30 -12.13 -13.62
C MET A 35 22.50 -10.77 -14.29
N SER A 36 21.97 -9.71 -13.68
CA SER A 36 22.00 -8.34 -14.20
C SER A 36 23.08 -7.47 -13.55
N HIS A 37 23.86 -8.00 -12.60
CA HIS A 37 24.84 -7.28 -11.78
C HIS A 37 24.25 -6.06 -11.04
N VAL A 38 22.99 -6.16 -10.59
CA VAL A 38 22.26 -5.08 -9.90
C VAL A 38 21.65 -5.62 -8.60
N ALA A 39 21.85 -4.90 -7.49
CA ALA A 39 21.09 -5.17 -6.27
C ALA A 39 19.62 -4.74 -6.48
N MET A 40 18.68 -5.65 -6.27
CA MET A 40 17.26 -5.40 -6.51
C MET A 40 16.43 -5.73 -5.29
N GLY A 41 15.44 -4.89 -5.04
CA GLY A 41 14.41 -5.10 -4.03
C GLY A 41 13.15 -4.33 -4.40
N THR A 42 12.03 -4.71 -3.81
CA THR A 42 10.76 -4.04 -4.02
C THR A 42 9.93 -4.01 -2.73
N THR A 43 9.00 -3.06 -2.63
CA THR A 43 7.91 -3.11 -1.67
C THR A 43 6.81 -4.04 -2.21
N ALA A 44 5.93 -4.49 -1.32
CA ALA A 44 4.72 -5.22 -1.71
C ALA A 44 3.52 -4.72 -0.89
N ALA A 45 2.50 -4.23 -1.55
CA ALA A 45 1.22 -3.91 -0.95
C ALA A 45 0.12 -4.66 -1.70
N VAL A 46 -0.46 -5.65 -1.06
CA VAL A 46 -1.48 -6.53 -1.64
C VAL A 46 -2.80 -6.28 -0.93
N LEU A 47 -3.85 -6.03 -1.70
CA LEU A 47 -5.23 -5.94 -1.23
C LEU A 47 -6.05 -7.05 -1.88
N LEU A 48 -6.51 -7.99 -1.08
CA LEU A 48 -7.46 -9.02 -1.49
C LEU A 48 -8.82 -8.73 -0.88
N MET A 49 -9.85 -8.73 -1.71
CA MET A 49 -11.22 -8.47 -1.29
C MET A 49 -12.12 -9.64 -1.69
N ALA A 50 -12.76 -10.26 -0.72
CA ALA A 50 -13.68 -11.38 -0.94
C ALA A 50 -14.66 -11.52 0.23
N GLU A 51 -15.88 -11.96 -0.06
CA GLU A 51 -16.89 -12.34 0.94
C GLU A 51 -17.16 -11.23 1.99
N GLY A 52 -17.17 -9.96 1.56
CA GLY A 52 -17.43 -8.81 2.45
C GLY A 52 -16.21 -8.41 3.30
N LYS A 53 -15.07 -9.08 3.14
CA LYS A 53 -13.85 -8.82 3.91
C LYS A 53 -12.68 -8.44 3.01
N TYR A 54 -11.81 -7.56 3.52
CA TYR A 54 -10.52 -7.29 2.90
C TYR A 54 -9.39 -7.89 3.75
N HIS A 55 -8.35 -8.34 3.07
CA HIS A 55 -7.10 -8.83 3.64
C HIS A 55 -5.95 -8.09 2.96
N ILE A 56 -5.04 -7.56 3.74
CA ILE A 56 -3.89 -6.80 3.25
C ILE A 56 -2.62 -7.47 3.75
N LEU A 57 -1.65 -7.60 2.84
CA LEU A 57 -0.26 -7.88 3.16
C LEU A 57 0.57 -6.66 2.76
N ASN A 58 1.47 -6.23 3.62
CA ASN A 58 2.37 -5.12 3.35
C ASN A 58 3.83 -5.47 3.70
N VAL A 59 4.74 -5.15 2.78
CA VAL A 59 6.20 -5.11 2.99
C VAL A 59 6.72 -3.79 2.41
N GLY A 60 7.31 -2.95 3.26
CA GLY A 60 7.82 -1.65 2.86
C GLY A 60 6.89 -0.50 3.21
N ASP A 61 6.83 0.53 2.36
CA ASP A 61 6.10 1.78 2.59
C ASP A 61 5.09 2.16 1.50
N SER A 62 4.85 1.27 0.55
CA SER A 62 3.64 1.36 -0.27
C SER A 62 2.41 1.19 0.60
N ARG A 63 1.35 1.94 0.33
CA ARG A 63 0.23 2.00 1.24
C ARG A 63 -1.09 1.57 0.61
N VAL A 64 -1.95 1.02 1.45
CA VAL A 64 -3.37 0.81 1.17
C VAL A 64 -4.19 1.76 2.05
N TYR A 65 -5.09 2.48 1.40
CA TYR A 65 -6.03 3.36 2.08
C TYR A 65 -7.47 2.94 1.79
N LYS A 66 -8.34 3.25 2.74
CA LYS A 66 -9.79 3.21 2.58
C LYS A 66 -10.36 4.61 2.74
N LEU A 67 -11.15 5.04 1.77
CA LEU A 67 -11.90 6.29 1.80
C LEU A 67 -13.40 5.99 1.90
N ASN A 68 -14.02 6.52 2.92
CA ASN A 68 -15.45 6.43 3.19
C ASN A 68 -15.96 7.76 3.77
N GLU A 69 -17.14 7.77 4.38
CA GLU A 69 -17.75 8.97 4.98
C GLU A 69 -16.94 9.55 6.17
N THR A 70 -16.08 8.75 6.80
CA THR A 70 -15.21 9.20 7.89
C THR A 70 -13.88 9.79 7.40
N GLY A 71 -13.64 9.81 6.08
CA GLY A 71 -12.43 10.32 5.44
C GLY A 71 -11.47 9.23 4.97
N LEU A 72 -10.25 9.62 4.65
CA LEU A 72 -9.17 8.74 4.18
C LEU A 72 -8.44 8.09 5.36
N ASN A 73 -8.49 6.77 5.44
CA ASN A 73 -7.89 5.99 6.50
C ASN A 73 -6.80 5.08 5.91
N GLN A 74 -5.58 5.19 6.42
CA GLN A 74 -4.49 4.28 6.07
C GLN A 74 -4.71 2.93 6.74
N LEU A 75 -4.64 1.84 5.98
CA LEU A 75 -4.86 0.46 6.44
C LEU A 75 -3.56 -0.32 6.62
N THR A 76 -2.46 0.16 6.04
CA THR A 76 -1.10 -0.39 6.18
C THR A 76 -0.29 0.44 7.15
N LYS A 77 0.77 -0.14 7.69
CA LYS A 77 1.78 0.56 8.49
C LYS A 77 3.10 0.54 7.74
N ASP A 78 3.75 1.71 7.63
CA ASP A 78 5.03 1.80 6.91
C ASP A 78 6.13 1.05 7.68
N GLN A 79 6.95 0.32 6.96
CA GLN A 79 8.12 -0.34 7.50
C GLN A 79 9.38 0.49 7.20
N THR A 80 9.40 1.72 7.72
CA THR A 80 10.49 2.68 7.55
C THR A 80 11.19 2.96 8.88
N PHE A 81 12.42 3.50 8.77
CA PHE A 81 13.17 3.97 9.94
C PHE A 81 12.36 4.98 10.77
N VAL A 82 11.79 5.99 10.12
CA VAL A 82 11.03 7.04 10.83
C VAL A 82 9.77 6.51 11.49
N GLN A 83 9.08 5.53 10.87
CA GLN A 83 7.93 4.89 11.50
C GLN A 83 8.32 4.15 12.77
N LYS A 84 9.44 3.41 12.73
CA LYS A 84 9.97 2.73 13.93
C LYS A 84 10.31 3.72 15.04
N GLU A 85 10.94 4.85 14.72
CA GLU A 85 11.27 5.89 15.70
C GLU A 85 10.00 6.53 16.30
N MET A 86 8.97 6.76 15.50
CA MET A 86 7.67 7.24 15.99
C MET A 86 6.99 6.22 16.91
N ASP A 87 6.99 4.94 16.55
CA ASP A 87 6.41 3.86 17.36
C ASP A 87 7.08 3.74 18.73
N GLN A 88 8.35 4.08 18.80
CA GLN A 88 9.14 4.05 20.05
C GLN A 88 9.09 5.38 20.82
N GLY A 89 8.31 6.35 20.34
CA GLY A 89 8.17 7.66 20.95
C GLY A 89 9.41 8.54 20.88
N ARG A 90 10.36 8.22 19.97
CA ARG A 90 11.59 8.98 19.80
C ARG A 90 11.53 10.04 18.71
N MET A 91 10.45 10.09 17.96
CA MET A 91 10.23 11.05 16.88
C MET A 91 8.75 11.40 16.78
N THR A 92 8.45 12.67 16.54
CA THR A 92 7.10 13.14 16.26
C THR A 92 6.76 12.95 14.77
N PRO A 93 5.46 12.93 14.39
CA PRO A 93 5.07 12.90 12.98
C PRO A 93 5.60 14.08 12.16
N GLU A 94 5.74 15.25 12.76
CA GLU A 94 6.25 16.46 12.12
C GLU A 94 7.76 16.32 11.81
N GLU A 95 8.54 15.81 12.76
CA GLU A 95 9.96 15.52 12.58
C GLU A 95 10.18 14.44 11.51
N ALA A 96 9.36 13.38 11.52
CA ALA A 96 9.44 12.29 10.57
C ALA A 96 9.27 12.75 9.10
N LYS A 97 8.38 13.71 8.85
CA LYS A 97 8.13 14.24 7.49
C LYS A 97 9.35 14.88 6.84
N VAL A 98 10.22 15.51 7.62
CA VAL A 98 11.40 16.22 7.13
C VAL A 98 12.71 15.50 7.42
N HIS A 99 12.65 14.32 8.05
CA HIS A 99 13.85 13.58 8.44
C HIS A 99 14.65 13.11 7.21
N PRO A 100 16.01 13.23 7.21
CA PRO A 100 16.84 12.81 6.08
C PRO A 100 16.67 11.34 5.72
N GLN A 101 16.36 10.49 6.69
CA GLN A 101 16.16 9.04 6.51
C GLN A 101 14.67 8.64 6.39
N ARG A 102 13.77 9.56 6.02
CA ARG A 102 12.33 9.25 5.94
C ARG A 102 11.99 8.16 4.95
N ASN A 103 12.81 7.99 3.91
CA ASN A 103 12.62 6.97 2.86
C ASN A 103 13.46 5.70 3.10
N VAL A 104 14.12 5.56 4.26
CA VAL A 104 14.90 4.36 4.59
C VAL A 104 13.96 3.25 4.99
N LEU A 105 13.86 2.22 4.15
CA LEU A 105 13.09 1.02 4.42
C LEU A 105 13.80 0.12 5.43
N LEU A 106 13.06 -0.48 6.34
CA LEU A 106 13.56 -1.48 7.29
C LEU A 106 13.65 -2.86 6.66
N GLN A 107 12.80 -3.12 5.67
CA GLN A 107 12.81 -4.34 4.89
C GLN A 107 12.17 -4.12 3.52
N CYS A 108 12.61 -4.91 2.56
CA CYS A 108 12.06 -4.99 1.21
C CYS A 108 12.21 -6.40 0.63
N VAL A 109 11.28 -6.77 -0.19
CA VAL A 109 11.24 -8.09 -0.84
C VAL A 109 12.42 -8.21 -1.80
N GLY A 110 13.24 -9.22 -1.63
CA GLY A 110 14.41 -9.50 -2.47
C GLY A 110 15.72 -8.86 -2.02
N ALA A 111 15.70 -7.86 -1.12
CA ALA A 111 16.94 -7.24 -0.61
C ALA A 111 17.13 -7.44 0.90
N SER A 112 16.09 -7.80 1.63
CA SER A 112 16.19 -8.12 3.05
C SER A 112 16.43 -9.61 3.27
N GLU A 113 17.32 -9.95 4.19
CA GLU A 113 17.61 -11.32 4.60
C GLU A 113 16.42 -11.98 5.30
N ILE A 114 15.69 -11.19 6.07
CA ILE A 114 14.46 -11.60 6.75
C ILE A 114 13.34 -10.68 6.31
N ILE A 115 12.23 -11.26 5.87
CA ILE A 115 11.02 -10.54 5.49
C ILE A 115 9.91 -10.94 6.46
N ILE A 116 9.34 -9.96 7.15
CA ILE A 116 8.21 -10.11 8.05
C ILE A 116 7.08 -9.22 7.52
N PRO A 117 6.19 -9.75 6.69
CA PRO A 117 5.05 -8.99 6.19
C PRO A 117 4.14 -8.57 7.34
N GLU A 118 3.56 -7.39 7.21
CA GLU A 118 2.48 -6.95 8.09
C GLU A 118 1.14 -7.30 7.47
N PHE A 119 0.22 -7.82 8.29
CA PHE A 119 -1.12 -8.17 7.87
C PHE A 119 -2.14 -7.25 8.53
N SER A 120 -3.11 -6.80 7.75
CA SER A 120 -4.33 -6.17 8.27
C SER A 120 -5.57 -6.71 7.55
N HIS A 121 -6.71 -6.66 8.22
CA HIS A 121 -7.97 -7.15 7.69
C HIS A 121 -9.14 -6.37 8.25
N GLY A 122 -10.28 -6.49 7.60
CA GLY A 122 -11.51 -5.85 8.04
C GLY A 122 -12.65 -6.10 7.07
N GLU A 123 -13.73 -5.38 7.26
CA GLU A 123 -14.91 -5.46 6.40
C GLU A 123 -14.91 -4.29 5.41
N TYR A 124 -15.44 -4.56 4.21
CA TYR A 124 -15.72 -3.53 3.23
C TYR A 124 -17.22 -3.38 3.01
N LYS A 125 -17.64 -2.18 2.61
CA LYS A 125 -19.03 -1.84 2.32
C LYS A 125 -19.15 -1.24 0.94
N THR A 126 -20.31 -1.47 0.31
CA THR A 126 -20.66 -0.81 -0.94
C THR A 126 -20.50 0.71 -0.81
N GLY A 127 -19.91 1.31 -1.82
CA GLY A 127 -19.66 2.74 -1.88
C GLY A 127 -18.28 3.18 -1.35
N GLU A 128 -17.56 2.35 -0.61
CA GLU A 128 -16.19 2.66 -0.19
C GLU A 128 -15.22 2.65 -1.37
N VAL A 129 -14.21 3.52 -1.32
CA VAL A 129 -13.11 3.57 -2.29
C VAL A 129 -11.83 3.13 -1.62
N TYR A 130 -11.07 2.29 -2.30
CA TYR A 130 -9.75 1.84 -1.86
C TYR A 130 -8.69 2.38 -2.81
N MET A 131 -7.54 2.76 -2.23
CA MET A 131 -6.39 3.25 -2.95
C MET A 131 -5.15 2.46 -2.53
N VAL A 132 -4.47 1.84 -3.49
CA VAL A 132 -3.15 1.24 -3.30
C VAL A 132 -2.15 2.10 -4.06
N CYS A 133 -1.11 2.60 -3.40
CA CYS A 133 -0.20 3.54 -4.04
C CYS A 133 1.25 3.42 -3.52
N SER A 134 2.19 3.83 -4.40
CA SER A 134 3.57 4.08 -4.02
C SER A 134 3.69 5.36 -3.19
N ASP A 135 4.84 5.56 -2.60
CA ASP A 135 5.19 6.78 -1.86
C ASP A 135 5.19 8.01 -2.76
N GLY A 136 5.74 7.94 -3.98
CA GLY A 136 5.71 9.04 -4.95
C GLY A 136 4.31 9.51 -5.35
N PHE A 137 3.26 8.68 -5.21
CA PHE A 137 1.89 9.14 -5.45
C PHE A 137 1.36 10.03 -4.32
N ARG A 138 1.86 9.88 -3.10
CA ARG A 138 1.30 10.49 -1.88
C ARG A 138 2.15 11.58 -1.22
N HIS A 139 3.43 11.74 -1.60
CA HIS A 139 4.37 12.63 -0.91
C HIS A 139 3.97 14.09 -0.91
N VAL A 140 3.47 14.58 -2.03
CA VAL A 140 3.22 16.01 -2.24
C VAL A 140 1.73 16.37 -2.33
N ILE A 141 0.84 15.41 -2.07
CA ILE A 141 -0.60 15.62 -1.98
C ILE A 141 -1.04 15.42 -0.53
N ALA A 142 -1.71 16.41 0.04
CA ALA A 142 -2.20 16.32 1.41
C ALA A 142 -3.42 15.40 1.51
N LYS A 143 -3.62 14.84 2.70
CA LYS A 143 -4.75 13.94 2.99
C LYS A 143 -6.10 14.57 2.62
N GLU A 144 -6.28 15.82 2.99
CA GLU A 144 -7.50 16.59 2.76
C GLU A 144 -7.77 16.85 1.27
N GLU A 145 -6.71 16.89 0.45
CA GLU A 145 -6.82 17.01 -1.00
C GLU A 145 -7.31 15.69 -1.59
N PHE A 146 -6.76 14.53 -1.16
CA PHE A 146 -7.26 13.23 -1.56
C PHE A 146 -8.73 13.03 -1.20
N GLU A 147 -9.14 13.40 0.01
CA GLU A 147 -10.53 13.30 0.47
C GLU A 147 -11.51 14.09 -0.42
N LYS A 148 -11.11 15.28 -0.87
CA LYS A 148 -11.92 16.10 -1.79
C LYS A 148 -11.95 15.55 -3.21
N LEU A 149 -10.80 15.08 -3.70
CA LEU A 149 -10.64 14.61 -5.08
C LEU A 149 -11.30 13.26 -5.31
N MET A 150 -11.25 12.38 -4.29
CA MET A 150 -11.72 11.00 -4.36
C MET A 150 -12.97 10.75 -3.51
N GLU A 151 -13.75 11.80 -3.23
CA GLU A 151 -15.01 11.67 -2.45
C GLU A 151 -15.86 10.51 -3.00
N PRO A 152 -16.25 9.51 -2.17
CA PRO A 152 -16.88 8.29 -2.63
C PRO A 152 -18.12 8.51 -3.51
N LYS A 153 -18.90 9.55 -3.23
CA LYS A 153 -20.09 9.92 -4.00
C LYS A 153 -19.78 10.40 -5.43
N LYS A 154 -18.54 10.85 -5.68
CA LYS A 154 -18.07 11.30 -7.00
C LYS A 154 -17.45 10.18 -7.81
N MET A 155 -17.11 9.06 -7.17
CA MET A 155 -16.43 7.90 -7.75
C MET A 155 -17.43 6.83 -8.21
N ASP A 156 -18.54 7.22 -8.85
CA ASP A 156 -19.64 6.33 -9.21
C ASP A 156 -19.39 5.52 -10.50
N LYS A 157 -18.41 5.91 -11.30
CA LYS A 157 -18.04 5.28 -12.57
C LYS A 157 -16.54 5.06 -12.68
N GLU A 158 -16.17 4.03 -13.42
CA GLU A 158 -14.76 3.74 -13.74
C GLU A 158 -14.02 4.97 -14.30
N LYS A 159 -14.69 5.75 -15.16
CA LYS A 159 -14.13 6.98 -15.69
C LYS A 159 -13.75 7.97 -14.60
N ALA A 160 -14.57 8.14 -13.56
CA ALA A 160 -14.28 9.08 -12.47
C ALA A 160 -13.05 8.64 -11.67
N LEU A 161 -12.89 7.33 -11.40
CA LEU A 161 -11.68 6.78 -10.77
C LEU A 161 -10.44 7.03 -11.63
N LYS A 162 -10.55 6.78 -12.93
CA LYS A 162 -9.44 7.03 -13.87
C LYS A 162 -9.07 8.51 -13.93
N ASP A 163 -10.06 9.39 -14.06
CA ASP A 163 -9.84 10.84 -14.13
C ASP A 163 -9.20 11.36 -12.84
N ALA A 164 -9.61 10.85 -11.66
CA ALA A 164 -9.01 11.18 -10.38
C ALA A 164 -7.55 10.70 -10.29
N ALA A 165 -7.26 9.46 -10.71
CA ALA A 165 -5.90 8.93 -10.74
C ALA A 165 -4.99 9.76 -11.65
N VAL A 166 -5.44 10.09 -12.85
CA VAL A 166 -4.70 10.93 -13.80
C VAL A 166 -4.48 12.33 -13.23
N TYR A 167 -5.53 12.96 -12.68
CA TYR A 167 -5.41 14.28 -12.08
C TYR A 167 -4.38 14.32 -10.95
N CYS A 168 -4.43 13.37 -10.02
CA CYS A 168 -3.45 13.29 -8.93
C CYS A 168 -2.03 13.05 -9.45
N THR A 169 -1.88 12.23 -10.49
CA THR A 169 -0.56 11.99 -11.11
C THR A 169 0.01 13.29 -11.72
N GLU A 170 -0.80 14.05 -12.46
CA GLU A 170 -0.36 15.32 -13.03
C GLU A 170 -0.11 16.39 -11.94
N LEU A 171 -0.90 16.36 -10.87
CA LEU A 171 -0.67 17.24 -9.70
C LEU A 171 0.69 16.93 -9.02
N ASN A 172 1.04 15.65 -8.84
CA ASN A 172 2.35 15.24 -8.31
C ASN A 172 3.48 15.77 -9.20
N LYS A 173 3.39 15.59 -10.52
CA LYS A 173 4.38 16.11 -11.48
C LYS A 173 4.49 17.63 -11.41
N SER A 174 3.38 18.34 -11.34
CA SER A 174 3.37 19.81 -11.24
C SER A 174 4.01 20.33 -9.94
N ARG A 175 3.96 19.52 -8.88
CA ARG A 175 4.62 19.76 -7.57
C ARG A 175 6.05 19.23 -7.51
N GLN A 176 6.61 18.84 -8.66
CA GLN A 176 7.99 18.37 -8.80
C GLN A 176 8.30 17.10 -8.01
N GLU A 177 7.32 16.19 -7.84
CA GLU A 177 7.62 14.85 -7.39
C GLU A 177 8.62 14.18 -8.35
N LYS A 178 9.67 13.57 -7.78
CA LYS A 178 10.79 12.97 -8.55
C LYS A 178 10.75 11.46 -8.58
N ASP A 179 9.93 10.88 -7.70
CA ASP A 179 9.84 9.43 -7.60
C ASP A 179 8.83 8.85 -8.59
N ASN A 180 8.89 7.56 -8.79
CA ASN A 180 7.93 6.82 -9.59
C ASN A 180 6.53 6.89 -8.97
N ILE A 181 5.55 7.22 -9.79
CA ILE A 181 4.17 7.45 -9.35
C ILE A 181 3.30 6.28 -9.80
N SER A 182 2.81 5.51 -8.84
CA SER A 182 1.92 4.38 -9.11
C SER A 182 0.69 4.41 -8.21
N VAL A 183 -0.49 4.15 -8.80
CA VAL A 183 -1.75 4.07 -8.04
C VAL A 183 -2.73 3.10 -8.67
N ILE A 184 -3.47 2.40 -7.83
CA ILE A 184 -4.65 1.62 -8.17
C ILE A 184 -5.81 2.18 -7.33
N LEU A 185 -6.90 2.53 -7.99
CA LEU A 185 -8.16 2.94 -7.35
C LEU A 185 -9.22 1.88 -7.60
N LEU A 186 -9.93 1.51 -6.55
CA LEU A 186 -11.01 0.53 -6.59
C LEU A 186 -12.21 1.07 -5.83
N LYS A 187 -13.41 0.98 -6.42
CA LYS A 187 -14.67 1.23 -5.72
C LYS A 187 -15.44 -0.06 -5.53
N VAL A 188 -16.01 -0.23 -4.34
CA VAL A 188 -16.91 -1.34 -4.02
C VAL A 188 -18.32 -0.99 -4.53
N CYS A 189 -18.84 -1.84 -5.41
CA CYS A 189 -20.19 -1.71 -6.00
C CYS A 189 -21.19 -2.63 -5.30
#